data_d4a1532e025f9029896f34f83af2da0d
#
_entry.id   d4a1532e025f9029896f34f83af2da0d
#
_cell.length_a   1.000
_cell.length_b   1.000
_cell.length_c   1.000
_cell.angle_alpha   90.00
_cell.angle_beta   90.00
_cell.angle_gamma   90.00
#
_symmetry.space_group_name_H-M   'P 1'
#
loop_
_entity.id
_entity.type
_entity.pdbx_description
1 polymer ?
#
loop_
_entity_poly.entity_id
_entity_poly.type
_entity_poly.pdbx_seq_one_letter_code
_entity_poly.pdbx_strand_id
1 'polypeptide(L)'
;MQQLLEQAGYEIVPFEPGADVYVINTCTVTNIADRKSRQMLHKAKKMNPDAVVVATGCYVQTDEGKLETDEAVDLVLGNNKKKNIVEVLAEFEKEHQRQAHIIKINQTKEYEELEISRTAEHVRAYIKVQDGCNQFCTYCIIPYARGRVRSREKENILKEVHKLAEAGYKEVVLTGIHLSSYGVDFPEDKNWLLYISPSPRDCS
;
A
#
# COMPACT_ATOMS: atom_id res chain seq x y z
N MET A 1 0.16 -6.29 -4.45
CA MET A 1 0.23 -5.85 -5.85
C MET A 1 0.99 -6.83 -6.74
N GLN A 2 2.24 -7.22 -6.43
CA GLN A 2 2.97 -8.20 -7.25
C GLN A 2 2.14 -9.45 -7.56
N GLN A 3 1.57 -10.10 -6.55
CA GLN A 3 0.73 -11.28 -6.74
C GLN A 3 -0.51 -11.06 -7.62
N LEU A 4 -1.12 -9.87 -7.54
CA LEU A 4 -2.24 -9.52 -8.41
C LEU A 4 -1.80 -9.43 -9.87
N LEU A 5 -0.62 -8.86 -10.11
CA LEU A 5 -0.04 -8.77 -11.45
C LEU A 5 0.37 -10.15 -11.98
N GLU A 6 1.03 -10.98 -11.16
CA GLU A 6 1.37 -12.37 -11.51
C GLU A 6 0.13 -13.19 -11.86
N GLN A 7 -0.95 -13.09 -11.07
CA GLN A 7 -2.21 -13.77 -11.33
C GLN A 7 -2.90 -13.30 -12.63
N ALA A 8 -2.65 -12.05 -13.01
CA ALA A 8 -3.13 -11.47 -14.28
C ALA A 8 -2.23 -11.80 -15.48
N GLY A 9 -1.14 -12.56 -15.27
CA GLY A 9 -0.25 -13.01 -16.34
C GLY A 9 0.99 -12.12 -16.57
N TYR A 10 1.22 -11.10 -15.73
CA TYR A 10 2.44 -10.29 -15.82
C TYR A 10 3.63 -11.02 -15.21
N GLU A 11 4.78 -10.94 -15.87
CA GLU A 11 6.06 -11.40 -15.33
C GLU A 11 6.69 -10.30 -14.48
N ILE A 12 7.09 -10.63 -13.26
CA ILE A 12 7.77 -9.69 -12.36
C ILE A 12 9.29 -9.79 -12.55
N VAL A 13 9.86 -8.71 -13.02
CA VAL A 13 11.30 -8.60 -13.30
C VAL A 13 11.97 -7.57 -12.37
N PRO A 14 13.31 -7.60 -12.21
CA PRO A 14 14.05 -6.56 -11.51
C PRO A 14 13.81 -5.17 -12.12
N PHE A 15 14.07 -4.10 -11.34
CA PHE A 15 13.96 -2.71 -11.81
C PHE A 15 15.12 -2.37 -12.75
N GLU A 16 14.99 -2.80 -14.00
CA GLU A 16 15.99 -2.70 -15.07
C GLU A 16 15.35 -2.18 -16.38
N PRO A 17 16.15 -1.70 -17.36
CA PRO A 17 15.63 -1.33 -18.66
C PRO A 17 14.98 -2.52 -19.39
N GLY A 18 13.88 -2.24 -20.12
CA GLY A 18 13.21 -3.23 -20.95
C GLY A 18 11.89 -3.78 -20.38
N ALA A 19 11.48 -3.36 -19.18
CA ALA A 19 10.14 -3.66 -18.71
C ALA A 19 9.10 -2.79 -19.44
N ASP A 20 7.92 -3.37 -19.69
CA ASP A 20 6.80 -2.67 -20.33
C ASP A 20 6.01 -1.82 -19.33
N VAL A 21 6.03 -2.21 -18.06
CA VAL A 21 5.33 -1.51 -16.97
C VAL A 21 6.25 -1.33 -15.77
N TYR A 22 6.34 -0.12 -15.26
CA TYR A 22 7.03 0.21 -14.00
C TYR A 22 6.03 0.67 -12.96
N VAL A 23 5.92 -0.05 -11.86
CA VAL A 23 5.05 0.32 -10.72
C VAL A 23 5.91 0.84 -9.58
N ILE A 24 5.80 2.14 -9.28
CA ILE A 24 6.57 2.79 -8.22
C ILE A 24 5.66 3.09 -7.02
N ASN A 25 5.89 2.37 -5.91
CA ASN A 25 5.19 2.64 -4.65
C ASN A 25 5.90 3.78 -3.91
N THR A 26 5.35 4.97 -4.03
CA THR A 26 5.94 6.23 -3.57
C THR A 26 5.78 6.44 -2.06
N CYS A 27 6.68 7.22 -1.49
CA CYS A 27 6.64 7.63 -0.09
C CYS A 27 6.86 9.15 0.04
N THR A 28 6.16 9.80 0.98
CA THR A 28 6.25 11.23 1.25
C THR A 28 6.43 11.55 2.74
N VAL A 29 6.74 10.55 3.57
CA VAL A 29 6.92 10.75 5.03
C VAL A 29 8.11 11.66 5.36
N THR A 30 9.10 11.72 4.47
CA THR A 30 10.24 12.63 4.57
C THR A 30 10.50 13.30 3.22
N ASN A 31 11.07 14.52 3.23
CA ASN A 31 11.47 15.24 2.01
C ASN A 31 12.45 14.41 1.14
N ILE A 32 13.29 13.59 1.76
CA ILE A 32 14.24 12.71 1.06
C ILE A 32 13.47 11.59 0.33
N ALA A 33 12.49 10.97 1.01
CA ALA A 33 11.68 9.92 0.41
C ALA A 33 10.83 10.45 -0.76
N ASP A 34 10.27 11.64 -0.60
CA ASP A 34 9.54 12.35 -1.64
C ASP A 34 10.42 12.59 -2.89
N ARG A 35 11.62 13.18 -2.68
CA ARG A 35 12.57 13.39 -3.78
C ARG A 35 12.99 12.09 -4.46
N LYS A 36 13.26 11.03 -3.69
CA LYS A 36 13.61 9.70 -4.24
C LYS A 36 12.46 9.12 -5.05
N SER A 37 11.21 9.26 -4.59
CA SER A 37 10.03 8.79 -5.32
C SER A 37 9.96 9.43 -6.71
N ARG A 38 10.08 10.76 -6.81
CA ARG A 38 10.11 11.47 -8.09
C ARG A 38 11.27 11.03 -8.98
N GLN A 39 12.47 10.91 -8.41
CA GLN A 39 13.64 10.45 -9.16
C GLN A 39 13.43 9.04 -9.74
N MET A 40 12.75 8.14 -9.01
CA MET A 40 12.46 6.79 -9.51
C MET A 40 11.45 6.79 -10.65
N LEU A 41 10.41 7.65 -10.58
CA LEU A 41 9.44 7.82 -11.66
C LEU A 41 10.12 8.30 -12.96
N HIS A 42 10.89 9.38 -12.88
CA HIS A 42 11.65 9.90 -14.03
C HIS A 42 12.70 8.92 -14.53
N LYS A 43 13.36 8.16 -13.62
CA LYS A 43 14.31 7.11 -14.01
C LYS A 43 13.62 6.00 -14.80
N ALA A 44 12.44 5.54 -14.39
CA ALA A 44 11.68 4.53 -15.11
C ALA A 44 11.37 4.97 -16.55
N LYS A 45 10.84 6.18 -16.72
CA LYS A 45 10.51 6.72 -18.04
C LYS A 45 11.75 6.95 -18.92
N LYS A 46 12.89 7.29 -18.30
CA LYS A 46 14.18 7.40 -19.02
C LYS A 46 14.73 6.05 -19.47
N MET A 47 14.51 5.00 -18.69
CA MET A 47 14.98 3.63 -19.00
C MET A 47 14.21 3.02 -20.16
N ASN A 48 12.91 3.25 -20.24
CA ASN A 48 12.05 2.88 -21.36
C ASN A 48 10.98 3.97 -21.57
N PRO A 49 11.14 4.84 -22.58
CA PRO A 49 10.17 5.93 -22.87
C PRO A 49 8.78 5.42 -23.23
N ASP A 50 8.67 4.21 -23.80
CA ASP A 50 7.40 3.61 -24.23
C ASP A 50 6.71 2.85 -23.11
N ALA A 51 7.39 2.60 -21.99
CA ALA A 51 6.82 1.90 -20.85
C ALA A 51 5.72 2.70 -20.15
N VAL A 52 4.76 1.99 -19.60
CA VAL A 52 3.73 2.55 -18.72
C VAL A 52 4.29 2.75 -17.32
N VAL A 53 4.34 3.98 -16.85
CA VAL A 53 4.81 4.32 -15.50
C VAL A 53 3.63 4.58 -14.57
N VAL A 54 3.45 3.70 -13.59
CA VAL A 54 2.38 3.76 -12.58
C VAL A 54 2.94 4.30 -11.28
N ALA A 55 2.43 5.44 -10.83
CA ALA A 55 2.72 6.00 -9.52
C ALA A 55 1.64 5.57 -8.51
N THR A 56 2.03 5.04 -7.36
CA THR A 56 1.10 4.74 -6.26
C THR A 56 1.73 5.08 -4.91
N GLY A 57 0.95 5.10 -3.85
CA GLY A 57 1.46 5.32 -2.48
C GLY A 57 1.19 6.71 -1.91
N CYS A 58 1.96 7.09 -0.88
CA CYS A 58 1.67 8.28 -0.09
C CYS A 58 1.90 9.59 -0.83
N TYR A 59 2.93 9.67 -1.68
CA TYR A 59 3.20 10.88 -2.47
C TYR A 59 2.04 11.20 -3.41
N VAL A 60 1.52 10.18 -4.08
CA VAL A 60 0.33 10.28 -4.94
C VAL A 60 -0.85 10.89 -4.21
N GLN A 61 -1.07 10.49 -2.98
CA GLN A 61 -2.23 10.91 -2.19
C GLN A 61 -2.13 12.36 -1.67
N THR A 62 -0.91 12.88 -1.52
CA THR A 62 -0.68 14.22 -0.94
C THR A 62 -0.37 15.30 -1.98
N ASP A 63 0.03 14.93 -3.18
CA ASP A 63 0.48 15.86 -4.22
C ASP A 63 -0.11 15.50 -5.61
N GLU A 64 -1.41 15.22 -5.62
CA GLU A 64 -2.20 14.79 -6.78
C GLU A 64 -1.97 15.68 -8.01
N GLY A 65 -2.11 16.99 -7.85
CA GLY A 65 -2.02 17.94 -8.97
C GLY A 65 -0.66 18.02 -9.65
N LYS A 66 0.43 17.69 -8.95
CA LYS A 66 1.77 17.70 -9.57
C LYS A 66 2.03 16.43 -10.38
N LEU A 67 1.51 15.28 -9.95
CA LEU A 67 1.71 14.01 -10.66
C LEU A 67 0.86 13.92 -11.93
N GLU A 68 -0.32 14.53 -11.94
CA GLU A 68 -1.16 14.58 -13.13
C GLU A 68 -0.50 15.37 -14.29
N THR A 69 0.33 16.37 -13.95
CA THR A 69 1.07 17.18 -14.90
C THR A 69 2.47 16.66 -15.20
N ASP A 70 2.95 15.63 -14.48
CA ASP A 70 4.28 15.06 -14.67
C ASP A 70 4.29 14.12 -15.89
N GLU A 71 5.04 14.49 -16.92
CA GLU A 71 5.16 13.71 -18.17
C GLU A 71 5.78 12.33 -17.98
N ALA A 72 6.48 12.10 -16.88
CA ALA A 72 7.06 10.79 -16.55
C ALA A 72 6.06 9.80 -15.99
N VAL A 73 4.79 10.20 -15.73
CA VAL A 73 3.77 9.37 -15.12
C VAL A 73 2.59 9.21 -16.08
N ASP A 74 2.23 7.96 -16.37
CA ASP A 74 1.09 7.64 -17.22
C ASP A 74 -0.16 7.32 -16.41
N LEU A 75 0.00 6.64 -15.27
CA LEU A 75 -1.09 6.24 -14.38
C LEU A 75 -0.82 6.64 -12.93
N VAL A 76 -1.84 7.16 -12.29
CA VAL A 76 -1.79 7.58 -10.88
C VAL A 76 -2.80 6.78 -10.07
N LEU A 77 -2.33 5.97 -9.10
CA LEU A 77 -3.15 5.07 -8.31
C LEU A 77 -3.03 5.41 -6.82
N GLY A 78 -4.05 6.02 -6.24
CA GLY A 78 -4.09 6.44 -4.84
C GLY A 78 -4.05 5.29 -3.84
N ASN A 79 -3.80 5.63 -2.58
CA ASN A 79 -3.95 4.69 -1.47
C ASN A 79 -5.41 4.19 -1.42
N ASN A 80 -5.63 2.95 -1.01
CA ASN A 80 -6.94 2.28 -1.01
C ASN A 80 -7.53 1.98 -2.42
N LYS A 81 -6.71 2.04 -3.46
CA LYS A 81 -7.05 1.64 -4.84
C LYS A 81 -6.04 0.68 -5.45
N LYS A 82 -5.08 0.20 -4.66
CA LYS A 82 -4.00 -0.69 -5.12
C LYS A 82 -4.50 -2.05 -5.61
N LYS A 83 -5.64 -2.50 -5.09
CA LYS A 83 -6.31 -3.74 -5.55
C LYS A 83 -6.78 -3.66 -7.00
N ASN A 84 -7.05 -2.47 -7.51
CA ASN A 84 -7.54 -2.24 -8.87
C ASN A 84 -6.42 -2.09 -9.93
N ILE A 85 -5.16 -2.33 -9.57
CA ILE A 85 -4.01 -2.09 -10.46
C ILE A 85 -4.14 -2.83 -11.80
N VAL A 86 -4.67 -4.06 -11.80
CA VAL A 86 -4.84 -4.87 -13.02
C VAL A 86 -5.91 -4.28 -13.93
N GLU A 87 -7.04 -3.86 -13.35
CA GLU A 87 -8.14 -3.23 -14.09
C GLU A 87 -7.68 -1.92 -14.74
N VAL A 88 -7.00 -1.08 -13.97
CA VAL A 88 -6.49 0.23 -14.43
C VAL A 88 -5.46 0.06 -15.54
N LEU A 89 -4.57 -0.93 -15.45
CA LEU A 89 -3.62 -1.24 -16.53
C LEU A 89 -4.35 -1.72 -17.79
N ALA A 90 -5.33 -2.61 -17.67
CA ALA A 90 -6.11 -3.11 -18.81
C ALA A 90 -6.96 -2.01 -19.48
N GLU A 91 -7.45 -1.04 -18.72
CA GLU A 91 -8.13 0.15 -19.27
C GLU A 91 -7.15 1.04 -20.03
N PHE A 92 -5.98 1.29 -19.46
CA PHE A 92 -4.94 2.09 -20.10
C PHE A 92 -4.46 1.48 -21.41
N GLU A 93 -4.26 0.16 -21.47
CA GLU A 93 -3.86 -0.54 -22.71
C GLU A 93 -4.88 -0.37 -23.87
N LYS A 94 -6.16 -0.17 -23.53
CA LYS A 94 -7.21 0.05 -24.55
C LYS A 94 -7.31 1.49 -24.99
N GLU A 95 -7.22 2.42 -24.07
CA GLU A 95 -7.52 3.84 -24.31
C GLU A 95 -6.26 4.69 -24.53
N HIS A 96 -5.10 4.28 -24.02
CA HIS A 96 -3.82 4.98 -24.05
C HIS A 96 -3.92 6.43 -23.52
N GLN A 97 -4.87 6.66 -22.59
CA GLN A 97 -5.08 7.96 -21.97
C GLN A 97 -4.55 7.97 -20.55
N ARG A 98 -3.86 9.03 -20.18
CA ARG A 98 -3.41 9.26 -18.81
C ARG A 98 -4.62 9.32 -17.88
N GLN A 99 -4.56 8.57 -16.79
CA GLN A 99 -5.66 8.46 -15.84
C GLN A 99 -5.17 8.57 -14.41
N ALA A 100 -5.95 9.28 -13.60
CA ALA A 100 -5.72 9.38 -12.16
C ALA A 100 -6.89 8.73 -11.39
N HIS A 101 -6.60 7.68 -10.66
CA HIS A 101 -7.55 6.95 -9.82
C HIS A 101 -7.26 7.24 -8.34
N ILE A 102 -7.61 8.44 -7.89
CA ILE A 102 -7.40 8.91 -6.53
C ILE A 102 -8.75 9.10 -5.83
N ILE A 103 -8.80 8.76 -4.56
CA ILE A 103 -9.99 8.94 -3.72
C ILE A 103 -9.69 9.92 -2.58
N LYS A 104 -10.71 10.58 -2.07
CA LYS A 104 -10.60 11.39 -0.85
C LYS A 104 -10.40 10.47 0.36
N ILE A 105 -9.14 10.11 0.61
CA ILE A 105 -8.75 9.09 1.61
C ILE A 105 -9.33 9.35 3.00
N ASN A 106 -9.55 10.60 3.38
CA ASN A 106 -10.15 10.97 4.66
C ASN A 106 -11.63 10.62 4.78
N GLN A 107 -12.32 10.33 3.67
CA GLN A 107 -13.73 9.96 3.64
C GLN A 107 -13.94 8.45 3.54
N THR A 108 -12.87 7.69 3.29
CA THR A 108 -12.91 6.24 3.15
C THR A 108 -12.86 5.58 4.52
N LYS A 109 -13.84 4.74 4.82
CA LYS A 109 -13.92 3.92 6.03
C LYS A 109 -13.47 2.49 5.79
N GLU A 110 -13.48 2.04 4.54
CA GLU A 110 -13.12 0.67 4.17
C GLU A 110 -11.61 0.44 4.29
N TYR A 111 -11.24 -0.69 4.86
CA TYR A 111 -9.87 -1.19 4.83
C TYR A 111 -9.60 -1.85 3.48
N GLU A 112 -8.48 -1.52 2.82
CA GLU A 112 -8.08 -2.17 1.57
C GLU A 112 -7.45 -3.53 1.87
N GLU A 113 -8.19 -4.60 1.59
CA GLU A 113 -7.70 -5.97 1.72
C GLU A 113 -6.73 -6.29 0.59
N LEU A 114 -5.48 -6.52 0.94
CA LEU A 114 -4.43 -7.03 0.07
C LEU A 114 -3.79 -8.23 0.78
N GLU A 115 -4.28 -9.43 0.47
CA GLU A 115 -3.76 -10.67 1.03
C GLU A 115 -2.35 -10.99 0.49
N ILE A 116 -1.49 -11.51 1.35
CA ILE A 116 -0.18 -12.04 0.99
C ILE A 116 -0.27 -13.56 1.08
N SER A 117 -0.25 -14.26 -0.06
CA SER A 117 -0.29 -15.72 -0.09
C SER A 117 1.10 -16.37 -0.18
N ARG A 118 2.10 -15.66 -0.65
CA ARG A 118 3.48 -16.15 -0.76
C ARG A 118 4.49 -15.02 -0.84
N THR A 119 5.51 -15.06 0.03
CA THR A 119 6.82 -14.42 -0.20
C THR A 119 7.83 -15.57 -0.22
N ALA A 120 8.45 -15.79 -1.35
CA ALA A 120 9.11 -17.05 -1.72
C ALA A 120 10.30 -17.48 -0.83
N GLU A 121 10.78 -16.67 0.11
CA GLU A 121 12.05 -16.93 0.81
C GLU A 121 12.06 -16.58 2.31
N HIS A 122 10.91 -16.28 2.95
CA HIS A 122 10.94 -15.81 4.33
C HIS A 122 10.24 -16.76 5.31
N VAL A 123 10.92 -17.06 6.40
CA VAL A 123 10.36 -17.77 7.58
C VAL A 123 9.28 -16.92 8.27
N ARG A 124 9.32 -15.60 8.05
CA ARG A 124 8.50 -14.57 8.70
C ARG A 124 7.58 -13.87 7.69
N ALA A 125 6.31 -13.77 7.99
CA ALA A 125 5.31 -12.99 7.24
C ALA A 125 4.94 -11.70 7.97
N TYR A 126 4.59 -10.65 7.21
CA TYR A 126 4.13 -9.37 7.75
C TYR A 126 2.68 -9.14 7.35
N ILE A 127 1.79 -9.02 8.32
CA ILE A 127 0.36 -8.75 8.11
C ILE A 127 0.08 -7.32 8.57
N LYS A 128 -0.38 -6.48 7.65
CA LYS A 128 -0.88 -5.16 8.01
C LYS A 128 -2.31 -5.29 8.53
N VAL A 129 -2.52 -4.93 9.80
CA VAL A 129 -3.82 -5.04 10.48
C VAL A 129 -4.50 -3.69 10.70
N GLN A 130 -3.76 -2.58 10.53
CA GLN A 130 -4.27 -1.24 10.75
C GLN A 130 -3.62 -0.26 9.78
N ASP A 131 -4.40 0.72 9.26
CA ASP A 131 -3.91 1.81 8.42
C ASP A 131 -4.52 3.14 8.86
N GLY A 132 -3.88 4.26 8.46
CA GLY A 132 -4.30 5.60 8.85
C GLY A 132 -4.00 5.96 10.30
N CYS A 133 -4.26 7.23 10.67
CA CYS A 133 -4.00 7.73 12.01
C CYS A 133 -4.89 8.96 12.31
N ASN A 134 -5.43 9.04 13.53
CA ASN A 134 -6.28 10.14 13.99
C ASN A 134 -5.56 11.13 14.91
N GLN A 135 -4.23 10.99 15.14
CA GLN A 135 -3.49 11.84 16.08
C GLN A 135 -3.27 13.27 15.58
N PHE A 136 -3.20 13.48 14.25
CA PHE A 136 -3.00 14.80 13.64
C PHE A 136 -1.87 15.62 14.27
N CYS A 137 -0.74 14.96 14.61
CA CYS A 137 0.46 15.66 15.08
C CYS A 137 0.88 16.74 14.07
N THR A 138 1.28 17.90 14.55
CA THR A 138 1.51 19.12 13.75
C THR A 138 2.51 18.95 12.60
N TYR A 139 3.45 18.04 12.73
CA TYR A 139 4.51 17.73 11.74
C TYR A 139 4.23 16.47 10.90
N CYS A 140 3.10 15.80 11.11
CA CYS A 140 2.86 14.49 10.54
C CYS A 140 1.94 14.52 9.33
N ILE A 141 2.43 14.04 8.17
CA ILE A 141 1.66 13.94 6.93
C ILE A 141 0.71 12.74 6.89
N ILE A 142 0.89 11.75 7.78
CA ILE A 142 0.19 10.46 7.71
C ILE A 142 -1.34 10.58 7.64
N PRO A 143 -2.01 11.41 8.47
CA PRO A 143 -3.47 11.54 8.39
C PRO A 143 -3.98 12.00 7.00
N TYR A 144 -3.16 12.74 6.28
CA TYR A 144 -3.47 13.25 4.94
C TYR A 144 -3.14 12.24 3.84
N ALA A 145 -2.02 11.50 4.01
CA ALA A 145 -1.55 10.52 3.04
C ALA A 145 -2.24 9.15 3.17
N ARG A 146 -2.60 8.76 4.39
CA ARG A 146 -3.20 7.46 4.72
C ARG A 146 -4.65 7.55 5.18
N GLY A 147 -5.12 8.75 5.53
CA GLY A 147 -6.46 8.99 6.03
C GLY A 147 -6.65 8.63 7.50
N ARG A 148 -7.92 8.50 7.89
CA ARG A 148 -8.32 8.13 9.25
C ARG A 148 -7.97 6.68 9.56
N VAL A 149 -8.01 6.35 10.86
CA VAL A 149 -7.83 4.96 11.33
C VAL A 149 -8.82 4.05 10.61
N ARG A 150 -8.30 2.97 10.07
CA ARG A 150 -9.05 1.85 9.52
C ARG A 150 -8.41 0.57 10.00
N SER A 151 -9.19 -0.23 10.69
CA SER A 151 -8.80 -1.51 11.23
C SER A 151 -9.29 -2.64 10.34
N ARG A 152 -8.47 -3.65 10.17
CA ARG A 152 -8.82 -4.85 9.45
C ARG A 152 -9.63 -5.77 10.35
N GLU A 153 -10.69 -6.37 9.81
CA GLU A 153 -11.53 -7.30 10.56
C GLU A 153 -10.74 -8.50 11.09
N LYS A 154 -11.01 -8.89 12.34
CA LYS A 154 -10.31 -9.99 13.03
C LYS A 154 -10.37 -11.30 12.26
N GLU A 155 -11.54 -11.60 11.72
CA GLU A 155 -11.80 -12.81 10.94
C GLU A 155 -10.92 -12.90 9.70
N ASN A 156 -10.68 -11.77 9.03
CA ASN A 156 -9.82 -11.70 7.85
C ASN A 156 -8.34 -11.85 8.22
N ILE A 157 -7.92 -11.28 9.36
CA ILE A 157 -6.56 -11.47 9.89
C ILE A 157 -6.32 -12.94 10.20
N LEU A 158 -7.25 -13.59 10.92
CA LEU A 158 -7.13 -14.99 11.29
C LEU A 158 -7.08 -15.91 10.06
N LYS A 159 -7.93 -15.66 9.06
CA LYS A 159 -7.89 -16.40 7.79
C LYS A 159 -6.53 -16.31 7.11
N GLU A 160 -5.93 -15.11 7.06
CA GLU A 160 -4.62 -14.93 6.47
C GLU A 160 -3.51 -15.62 7.28
N VAL A 161 -3.57 -15.54 8.62
CA VAL A 161 -2.64 -16.26 9.51
C VAL A 161 -2.70 -17.77 9.26
N HIS A 162 -3.91 -18.35 9.12
CA HIS A 162 -4.06 -19.77 8.80
C HIS A 162 -3.45 -20.13 7.45
N LYS A 163 -3.75 -19.35 6.40
CA LYS A 163 -3.15 -19.56 5.07
C LYS A 163 -1.62 -19.51 5.10
N LEU A 164 -1.05 -18.56 5.84
CA LEU A 164 0.40 -18.44 6.01
C LEU A 164 0.99 -19.61 6.79
N ALA A 165 0.31 -20.09 7.85
CA ALA A 165 0.73 -21.26 8.60
C ALA A 165 0.74 -22.53 7.72
N GLU A 166 -0.30 -22.75 6.91
CA GLU A 166 -0.40 -23.82 5.94
C GLU A 166 0.70 -23.73 4.87
N ALA A 167 1.07 -22.50 4.46
CA ALA A 167 2.19 -22.25 3.54
C ALA A 167 3.58 -22.45 4.19
N GLY A 168 3.64 -22.79 5.48
CA GLY A 168 4.89 -23.12 6.19
C GLY A 168 5.57 -21.97 6.93
N TYR A 169 4.97 -20.79 6.99
CA TYR A 169 5.51 -19.67 7.77
C TYR A 169 5.51 -20.00 9.27
N LYS A 170 6.58 -19.63 9.96
CA LYS A 170 6.79 -19.92 11.40
C LYS A 170 6.52 -18.71 12.28
N GLU A 171 6.55 -17.54 11.72
CA GLU A 171 6.37 -16.28 12.43
C GLU A 171 5.51 -15.32 11.63
N VAL A 172 4.59 -14.64 12.31
CA VAL A 172 3.77 -13.57 11.76
C VAL A 172 4.01 -12.31 12.57
N VAL A 173 4.32 -11.20 11.88
CA VAL A 173 4.48 -9.88 12.48
C VAL A 173 3.27 -9.03 12.10
N LEU A 174 2.51 -8.62 13.09
CA LEU A 174 1.40 -7.68 12.91
C LEU A 174 1.95 -6.26 12.77
N THR A 175 1.54 -5.55 11.73
CA THR A 175 2.01 -4.20 11.43
C THR A 175 0.86 -3.22 11.26
N GLY A 176 1.12 -1.94 11.52
CA GLY A 176 0.17 -0.86 11.32
C GLY A 176 0.86 0.50 11.40
N ILE A 177 0.15 1.55 11.09
CA ILE A 177 0.63 2.92 11.26
C ILE A 177 0.69 3.30 12.74
N HIS A 178 -0.35 2.92 13.49
CA HIS A 178 -0.47 3.15 14.92
C HIS A 178 -1.26 2.00 15.53
N LEU A 179 -0.56 0.91 15.87
CA LEU A 179 -1.18 -0.36 16.32
C LEU A 179 -2.08 -0.20 17.53
N SER A 180 -1.75 0.69 18.48
CA SER A 180 -2.58 0.98 19.65
C SER A 180 -3.94 1.61 19.30
N SER A 181 -4.14 2.07 18.06
CA SER A 181 -5.43 2.52 17.55
C SER A 181 -6.21 1.45 16.80
N TYR A 182 -5.74 0.19 16.80
CA TYR A 182 -6.48 -0.91 16.19
C TYR A 182 -7.82 -1.11 16.91
N GLY A 183 -8.91 -1.15 16.16
CA GLY A 183 -10.26 -1.39 16.66
C GLY A 183 -11.00 -0.14 17.13
N VAL A 184 -10.35 1.04 17.18
CA VAL A 184 -11.01 2.32 17.57
C VAL A 184 -12.15 2.71 16.62
N ASP A 185 -12.09 2.26 15.39
CA ASP A 185 -13.09 2.49 14.34
C ASP A 185 -14.19 1.42 14.29
N PHE A 186 -14.12 0.38 15.11
CA PHE A 186 -15.17 -0.62 15.24
C PHE A 186 -16.34 -0.10 16.09
N PRO A 187 -17.58 -0.50 15.76
CA PRO A 187 -18.79 -0.07 16.50
C PRO A 187 -18.79 -0.48 17.98
N GLU A 188 -18.10 -1.57 18.29
CA GLU A 188 -17.86 -2.03 19.66
C GLU A 188 -16.37 -1.84 19.96
N ASP A 189 -16.05 -1.40 21.18
CA ASP A 189 -14.68 -1.11 21.64
C ASP A 189 -13.82 -2.39 21.72
N LYS A 190 -13.44 -2.92 20.54
CA LYS A 190 -12.73 -4.21 20.38
C LYS A 190 -11.21 -3.99 20.28
N ASN A 191 -10.63 -3.30 21.24
CA ASN A 191 -9.16 -3.15 21.36
C ASN A 191 -8.46 -4.45 21.78
N TRP A 192 -8.81 -5.58 21.12
CA TRP A 192 -8.35 -6.89 21.51
C TRP A 192 -6.83 -7.13 21.33
N LEU A 193 -6.15 -6.38 20.45
CA LEU A 193 -4.69 -6.49 20.29
C LEU A 193 -3.94 -6.12 21.58
N LEU A 194 -4.47 -5.19 22.36
CA LEU A 194 -3.90 -4.83 23.67
C LEU A 194 -4.08 -5.93 24.72
N TYR A 195 -5.14 -6.75 24.57
CA TYR A 195 -5.44 -7.83 25.53
C TYR A 195 -4.69 -9.14 25.28
N ILE A 196 -4.27 -9.40 24.03
CA ILE A 196 -3.64 -10.69 23.67
C ILE A 196 -2.14 -10.60 23.40
N SER A 197 -1.57 -9.41 23.40
CA SER A 197 -0.13 -9.20 23.30
C SER A 197 0.38 -8.48 24.55
N PRO A 198 0.59 -9.19 25.67
CA PRO A 198 1.15 -8.56 26.87
C PRO A 198 2.50 -7.97 26.53
N SER A 199 2.64 -6.68 26.77
CA SER A 199 3.93 -6.01 26.67
C SER A 199 4.86 -6.55 27.75
N PRO A 200 6.17 -6.71 27.51
CA PRO A 200 7.14 -7.00 28.54
C PRO A 200 7.10 -6.03 29.73
N ARG A 201 6.49 -4.85 29.56
CA ARG A 201 6.28 -3.85 30.64
C ARG A 201 5.12 -4.21 31.56
N ASP A 202 4.23 -5.09 31.15
CA ASP A 202 3.06 -5.51 31.94
C ASP A 202 3.36 -6.74 32.80
N CYS A 203 4.61 -7.25 32.75
CA CYS A 203 5.09 -8.40 33.48
C CYS A 203 5.94 -8.05 34.72
N SER A 204 5.86 -6.80 35.23
CA SER A 204 6.56 -6.35 36.43
C SER A 204 5.64 -6.19 37.63
#